data_4f95d61e890124ce23a3c851332dbea4
#
_entry.id   4f95d61e890124ce23a3c851332dbea4
#
_cell.length_a   1.000
_cell.length_b   1.000
_cell.length_c   1.000
_cell.angle_alpha   90.00
_cell.angle_beta   90.00
_cell.angle_gamma   90.00
#
_symmetry.space_group_name_H-M   'P 1'
#
loop_
_entity.id
_entity.type
_entity.pdbx_description
1 polymer ?
#
loop_
_entity_poly.entity_id
_entity_poly.type
_entity_poly.pdbx_seq_one_letter_code
_entity_poly.pdbx_strand_id
1 'polypeptide(L)'
;MIRNVLLTKGYEKGYLPKNSPEMLHPVFPTANFAIRRKVIDQVGLFDTFCKTSGEDVDLCIRVAKTQWELFFEPRAVVLHKHRTSFWGLIKQWYGYGTYHPHIFKKHVPQCLEIYFHNRKNDLGWSAIRLQKIGGIPMPFHVLIFVTPFYIFNIFFILLFVAIIIKSSALAIVALAGWLSGWLYFSWINHFMNVFVKRDARWFIYLLIRYLLNWVYVLGAFVAGLKIGVVYFDITRKHET
;
A
#
# COMPACT_ATOMS: atom_id res chain seq x y z
N MET A 1 17.16 4.19 15.61
CA MET A 1 16.78 2.81 15.90
C MET A 1 15.29 2.71 15.63
N ILE A 2 14.91 2.19 14.48
CA ILE A 2 13.50 1.98 14.15
C ILE A 2 13.28 0.48 14.32
N ARG A 3 12.52 0.10 15.33
CA ARG A 3 12.09 -1.28 15.48
C ARG A 3 11.23 -1.65 14.27
N ASN A 4 11.34 -2.85 13.75
CA ASN A 4 10.40 -3.42 12.76
C ASN A 4 8.96 -3.57 13.32
N VAL A 5 8.66 -2.92 14.42
CA VAL A 5 7.34 -2.77 15.03
C VAL A 5 6.33 -2.10 14.07
N LEU A 6 6.80 -1.47 12.98
CA LEU A 6 5.93 -0.72 12.06
C LEU A 6 4.98 -1.58 11.22
N LEU A 7 5.28 -2.88 11.06
CA LEU A 7 4.42 -3.80 10.31
C LEU A 7 3.47 -4.60 11.21
N THR A 8 3.63 -4.46 12.52
CA THR A 8 2.99 -5.35 13.48
C THR A 8 2.40 -4.60 14.67
N LYS A 9 2.30 -3.27 14.58
CA LYS A 9 1.63 -2.48 15.59
C LYS A 9 0.13 -2.80 15.52
N GLY A 10 -0.40 -3.38 16.59
CA GLY A 10 -1.79 -3.83 16.67
C GLY A 10 -1.98 -5.34 16.61
N TYR A 11 -0.97 -6.12 16.20
CA TYR A 11 -1.02 -7.55 16.38
C TYR A 11 -0.47 -7.92 17.76
N GLU A 12 -1.31 -8.49 18.58
CA GLU A 12 -0.88 -9.26 19.74
C GLU A 12 -0.19 -10.53 19.26
N LYS A 13 0.58 -11.16 20.18
CA LYS A 13 1.16 -12.47 19.90
C LYS A 13 0.07 -13.43 19.44
N GLY A 14 0.21 -14.04 18.26
CA GLY A 14 -0.77 -14.99 17.77
C GLY A 14 -0.76 -15.23 16.27
N TYR A 15 -1.77 -15.93 15.84
CA TYR A 15 -1.99 -16.23 14.43
C TYR A 15 -2.64 -15.05 13.71
N LEU A 16 -2.17 -14.80 12.49
CA LEU A 16 -2.71 -13.73 11.68
C LEU A 16 -3.97 -14.19 10.91
N PRO A 17 -4.91 -13.27 10.62
CA PRO A 17 -6.14 -13.62 9.93
C PRO A 17 -5.87 -14.20 8.54
N LYS A 18 -6.51 -15.34 8.26
CA LYS A 18 -6.36 -16.10 7.02
C LYS A 18 -7.31 -15.66 5.90
N ASN A 19 -8.49 -15.19 6.28
CA ASN A 19 -9.59 -14.86 5.37
C ASN A 19 -9.57 -13.41 4.89
N SER A 20 -8.40 -12.82 4.79
CA SER A 20 -8.25 -11.48 4.25
C SER A 20 -8.22 -11.52 2.72
N PRO A 21 -8.76 -10.50 2.02
CA PRO A 21 -8.50 -10.32 0.60
C PRO A 21 -7.00 -10.33 0.33
N GLU A 22 -6.57 -10.90 -0.79
CA GLU A 22 -5.17 -11.18 -1.09
C GLU A 22 -4.26 -9.95 -0.92
N MET A 23 -4.74 -8.77 -1.32
CA MET A 23 -3.98 -7.54 -1.22
C MET A 23 -3.97 -6.91 0.18
N LEU A 24 -4.75 -7.46 1.11
CA LEU A 24 -4.78 -7.06 2.52
C LEU A 24 -4.14 -8.11 3.44
N HIS A 25 -3.58 -9.17 2.90
CA HIS A 25 -2.93 -10.17 3.72
C HIS A 25 -1.79 -9.57 4.54
N PRO A 26 -1.69 -9.95 5.82
CA PRO A 26 -0.54 -9.63 6.63
C PRO A 26 0.74 -10.18 6.01
N VAL A 27 1.78 -9.39 6.02
CA VAL A 27 3.07 -9.71 5.42
C VAL A 27 4.17 -9.59 6.45
N PHE A 28 5.01 -10.61 6.53
CA PHE A 28 6.24 -10.54 7.32
C PHE A 28 7.42 -10.21 6.39
N PRO A 29 8.16 -9.12 6.67
CA PRO A 29 9.33 -8.79 5.88
C PRO A 29 10.41 -9.86 6.05
N THR A 30 11.06 -10.25 4.96
CA THR A 30 12.14 -11.24 4.95
C THR A 30 13.30 -10.90 5.88
N ALA A 31 13.45 -9.62 6.26
CA ALA A 31 14.45 -9.19 7.24
C ALA A 31 14.29 -9.83 8.63
N ASN A 32 13.08 -10.32 8.98
CA ASN A 32 12.79 -10.99 10.25
C ASN A 32 11.70 -12.04 10.05
N PHE A 33 12.06 -13.11 9.35
CA PHE A 33 11.11 -14.14 8.95
C PHE A 33 11.73 -15.52 9.13
N ALA A 34 10.99 -16.43 9.76
CA ALA A 34 11.36 -17.84 9.86
C ALA A 34 10.25 -18.70 9.24
N ILE A 35 10.62 -19.70 8.46
CA ILE A 35 9.68 -20.59 7.79
C ILE A 35 10.12 -22.04 7.91
N ARG A 36 9.17 -22.93 8.12
CA ARG A 36 9.46 -24.36 8.17
C ARG A 36 9.82 -24.88 6.79
N ARG A 37 10.81 -25.74 6.69
CA ARG A 37 11.23 -26.36 5.42
C ARG A 37 10.06 -27.00 4.67
N LYS A 38 9.20 -27.74 5.36
CA LYS A 38 7.99 -28.37 4.79
C LYS A 38 7.04 -27.38 4.12
N VAL A 39 6.96 -26.13 4.61
CA VAL A 39 6.16 -25.08 3.97
C VAL A 39 6.78 -24.67 2.64
N ILE A 40 8.10 -24.45 2.62
CA ILE A 40 8.83 -24.13 1.39
C ILE A 40 8.71 -25.25 0.37
N ASP A 41 8.81 -26.51 0.80
CA ASP A 41 8.68 -27.68 -0.09
C ASP A 41 7.28 -27.75 -0.73
N GLN A 42 6.24 -27.25 -0.03
CA GLN A 42 4.87 -27.21 -0.53
C GLN A 42 4.55 -25.98 -1.39
N VAL A 43 4.95 -24.76 -0.94
CA VAL A 43 4.57 -23.52 -1.62
C VAL A 43 5.62 -23.03 -2.61
N GLY A 44 6.81 -23.59 -2.60
CA GLY A 44 7.97 -23.20 -3.41
C GLY A 44 8.76 -22.06 -2.81
N LEU A 45 9.89 -21.77 -3.44
CA LEU A 45 10.83 -20.70 -3.07
C LEU A 45 10.27 -19.31 -3.40
N PHE A 46 11.10 -18.29 -3.14
CA PHE A 46 10.81 -16.91 -3.56
C PHE A 46 10.67 -16.81 -5.07
N ASP A 47 9.72 -15.99 -5.50
CA ASP A 47 9.52 -15.71 -6.91
C ASP A 47 10.71 -14.89 -7.46
N THR A 48 11.40 -15.43 -8.45
CA THR A 48 12.56 -14.79 -9.07
C THR A 48 12.21 -13.53 -9.88
N PHE A 49 10.94 -13.34 -10.19
CA PHE A 49 10.44 -12.09 -10.77
C PHE A 49 10.61 -10.91 -9.78
N CYS A 50 10.55 -11.20 -8.50
CA CYS A 50 10.66 -10.25 -7.38
C CYS A 50 12.12 -9.87 -7.10
N LYS A 51 12.75 -9.13 -8.02
CA LYS A 51 14.19 -8.82 -7.88
C LYS A 51 14.51 -7.78 -6.82
N THR A 52 13.59 -6.92 -6.46
CA THR A 52 13.85 -5.74 -5.60
C THR A 52 12.96 -5.62 -4.39
N SER A 53 11.78 -6.21 -4.42
CA SER A 53 10.79 -6.16 -3.32
C SER A 53 9.60 -7.07 -3.62
N GLY A 54 8.82 -7.41 -2.58
CA GLY A 54 7.53 -8.09 -2.68
C GLY A 54 7.63 -9.61 -2.73
N GLU A 55 8.83 -10.18 -2.70
CA GLU A 55 9.06 -11.61 -2.55
C GLU A 55 8.44 -12.16 -1.26
N ASP A 56 8.43 -11.34 -0.22
CA ASP A 56 7.81 -11.63 1.06
C ASP A 56 6.27 -11.57 0.98
N VAL A 57 5.73 -10.59 0.28
CA VAL A 57 4.27 -10.47 0.03
C VAL A 57 3.77 -11.69 -0.73
N ASP A 58 4.41 -12.05 -1.84
CA ASP A 58 4.06 -13.22 -2.64
C ASP A 58 4.11 -14.51 -1.82
N LEU A 59 5.18 -14.72 -1.06
CA LEU A 59 5.34 -15.90 -0.24
C LEU A 59 4.28 -15.99 0.85
N CYS A 60 4.01 -14.89 1.58
CA CYS A 60 2.98 -14.88 2.61
C CYS A 60 1.59 -15.18 2.04
N ILE A 61 1.24 -14.62 0.87
CA ILE A 61 -0.04 -14.92 0.20
C ILE A 61 -0.11 -16.41 -0.20
N ARG A 62 0.98 -16.99 -0.72
CA ARG A 62 1.02 -18.43 -1.05
C ARG A 62 0.85 -19.31 0.18
N VAL A 63 1.51 -18.97 1.28
CA VAL A 63 1.34 -19.68 2.56
C VAL A 63 -0.09 -19.57 3.06
N ALA A 64 -0.68 -18.38 3.03
CA ALA A 64 -2.05 -18.15 3.50
C ALA A 64 -3.11 -18.96 2.70
N LYS A 65 -2.83 -19.31 1.44
CA LYS A 65 -3.69 -20.17 0.61
C LYS A 65 -3.59 -21.67 0.91
N THR A 66 -2.77 -22.06 1.90
CA THR A 66 -2.60 -23.46 2.34
C THR A 66 -3.21 -23.69 3.72
N GLN A 67 -3.00 -24.86 4.30
CA GLN A 67 -3.33 -25.15 5.70
C GLN A 67 -2.39 -24.47 6.70
N TRP A 68 -1.22 -23.99 6.25
CA TRP A 68 -0.25 -23.32 7.12
C TRP A 68 -0.73 -21.93 7.54
N GLU A 69 -0.22 -21.47 8.67
CA GLU A 69 -0.60 -20.22 9.28
C GLU A 69 0.63 -19.32 9.51
N LEU A 70 0.41 -18.02 9.41
CA LEU A 70 1.40 -17.01 9.77
C LEU A 70 1.23 -16.67 11.24
N PHE A 71 2.32 -16.79 12.01
CA PHE A 71 2.34 -16.52 13.45
C PHE A 71 3.25 -15.33 13.77
N PHE A 72 2.72 -14.38 14.51
CA PHE A 72 3.47 -13.21 14.95
C PHE A 72 4.03 -13.41 16.37
N GLU A 73 5.33 -13.24 16.53
CA GLU A 73 6.03 -13.26 17.82
C GLU A 73 6.67 -11.88 18.09
N PRO A 74 6.09 -11.03 18.95
CA PRO A 74 6.58 -9.67 19.19
C PRO A 74 7.95 -9.61 19.84
N ARG A 75 8.45 -10.70 20.46
CA ARG A 75 9.79 -10.79 21.03
C ARG A 75 10.86 -11.03 19.97
N ALA A 76 10.49 -11.48 18.79
CA ALA A 76 11.40 -11.62 17.66
C ALA A 76 11.73 -10.25 17.08
N VAL A 77 12.76 -9.61 17.57
CA VAL A 77 13.14 -8.24 17.22
C VAL A 77 14.48 -8.24 16.49
N VAL A 78 14.55 -7.56 15.35
CA VAL A 78 15.79 -7.30 14.63
C VAL A 78 16.03 -5.81 14.44
N LEU A 79 17.29 -5.41 14.36
CA LEU A 79 17.68 -4.05 14.03
C LEU A 79 17.88 -3.96 12.53
N HIS A 80 17.03 -3.18 11.87
CA HIS A 80 17.10 -2.97 10.43
C HIS A 80 17.65 -1.59 10.11
N LYS A 81 18.73 -1.53 9.31
CA LYS A 81 19.32 -0.28 8.85
C LYS A 81 18.56 0.21 7.60
N HIS A 82 17.83 1.31 7.75
CA HIS A 82 17.16 1.93 6.63
C HIS A 82 18.12 2.65 5.69
N ARG A 83 17.68 2.88 4.46
CA ARG A 83 18.41 3.73 3.51
C ARG A 83 18.44 5.16 4.01
N THR A 84 19.61 5.78 3.98
CA THR A 84 19.86 7.13 4.50
C THR A 84 19.92 8.19 3.39
N SER A 85 20.11 7.78 2.12
CA SER A 85 20.17 8.71 1.00
C SER A 85 18.79 8.95 0.41
N PHE A 86 18.50 10.19 0.04
CA PHE A 86 17.24 10.59 -0.61
C PHE A 86 16.98 9.78 -1.90
N TRP A 87 17.98 9.67 -2.77
CA TRP A 87 17.86 8.88 -4.00
C TRP A 87 17.66 7.39 -3.74
N GLY A 88 18.28 6.87 -2.68
CA GLY A 88 18.04 5.51 -2.21
C GLY A 88 16.60 5.27 -1.79
N LEU A 89 15.98 6.25 -1.13
CA LEU A 89 14.55 6.21 -0.78
C LEU A 89 13.66 6.26 -2.03
N ILE A 90 13.90 7.20 -2.93
CA ILE A 90 13.15 7.31 -4.20
C ILE A 90 13.19 5.98 -4.97
N LYS A 91 14.38 5.41 -5.17
CA LYS A 91 14.54 4.14 -5.85
C LYS A 91 13.81 2.98 -5.16
N GLN A 92 13.85 2.95 -3.85
CA GLN A 92 13.16 1.92 -3.05
C GLN A 92 11.63 2.03 -3.20
N TRP A 93 11.07 3.23 -3.09
CA TRP A 93 9.62 3.44 -3.18
C TRP A 93 9.09 3.22 -4.58
N TYR A 94 9.85 3.61 -5.60
CA TYR A 94 9.56 3.26 -6.98
C TYR A 94 9.52 1.73 -7.16
N GLY A 95 10.54 1.02 -6.64
CA GLY A 95 10.60 -0.43 -6.65
C GLY A 95 9.38 -1.08 -5.97
N TYR A 96 8.96 -0.57 -4.82
CA TYR A 96 7.73 -1.03 -4.15
C TYR A 96 6.50 -0.86 -5.05
N GLY A 97 6.38 0.27 -5.73
CA GLY A 97 5.29 0.51 -6.68
C GLY A 97 5.30 -0.47 -7.84
N THR A 98 6.44 -0.70 -8.49
CA THR A 98 6.53 -1.56 -9.67
C THR A 98 6.11 -3.00 -9.42
N TYR A 99 6.15 -3.43 -8.18
CA TYR A 99 5.97 -4.81 -7.81
C TYR A 99 4.51 -5.19 -7.53
N HIS A 100 3.76 -4.33 -6.86
CA HIS A 100 2.40 -4.62 -6.42
C HIS A 100 1.41 -5.00 -7.56
N PRO A 101 1.43 -4.39 -8.76
CA PRO A 101 0.59 -4.82 -9.87
C PRO A 101 0.82 -6.29 -10.28
N HIS A 102 2.04 -6.79 -10.16
CA HIS A 102 2.35 -8.19 -10.46
C HIS A 102 1.76 -9.14 -9.43
N ILE A 103 1.87 -8.80 -8.14
CA ILE A 103 1.24 -9.57 -7.06
C ILE A 103 -0.26 -9.63 -7.28
N PHE A 104 -0.88 -8.49 -7.57
CA PHE A 104 -2.30 -8.42 -7.84
C PHE A 104 -2.69 -9.33 -9.01
N LYS A 105 -2.01 -9.21 -10.15
CA LYS A 105 -2.27 -10.04 -11.31
C LYS A 105 -2.06 -11.54 -11.06
N LYS A 106 -1.05 -11.88 -10.25
CA LYS A 106 -0.70 -13.28 -9.94
C LYS A 106 -1.72 -13.94 -9.02
N HIS A 107 -2.21 -13.22 -8.02
CA HIS A 107 -2.97 -13.81 -6.92
C HIS A 107 -4.47 -13.58 -7.00
N VAL A 108 -4.92 -12.57 -7.75
CA VAL A 108 -6.31 -12.16 -7.86
C VAL A 108 -6.81 -12.41 -9.30
N PRO A 109 -8.01 -12.97 -9.48
CA PRO A 109 -8.59 -13.15 -10.82
C PRO A 109 -8.89 -11.82 -11.49
N GLN A 110 -9.15 -11.83 -12.80
CA GLN A 110 -9.59 -10.62 -13.51
C GLN A 110 -10.87 -10.06 -12.89
N CYS A 111 -10.78 -8.87 -12.35
CA CYS A 111 -11.86 -8.21 -11.64
C CYS A 111 -11.57 -6.72 -11.46
N LEU A 112 -12.60 -5.98 -11.09
CA LEU A 112 -12.47 -4.68 -10.46
C LEU A 112 -12.52 -4.88 -8.95
N GLU A 113 -11.44 -4.53 -8.25
CA GLU A 113 -11.42 -4.47 -6.79
C GLU A 113 -11.33 -3.02 -6.31
N ILE A 114 -12.26 -2.63 -5.46
CA ILE A 114 -12.28 -1.33 -4.82
C ILE A 114 -12.14 -1.54 -3.32
N TYR A 115 -11.06 -1.01 -2.75
CA TYR A 115 -10.79 -1.03 -1.32
C TYR A 115 -11.17 0.32 -0.71
N PHE A 116 -11.87 0.30 0.40
CA PHE A 116 -12.25 1.48 1.16
C PHE A 116 -12.04 1.27 2.65
N HIS A 117 -11.75 2.36 3.35
CA HIS A 117 -11.49 2.31 4.78
C HIS A 117 -12.76 1.93 5.55
N ASN A 118 -12.66 0.92 6.42
CA ASN A 118 -13.74 0.43 7.26
C ASN A 118 -13.24 0.16 8.69
N ARG A 119 -13.53 1.06 9.61
CA ARG A 119 -13.11 0.97 11.02
C ARG A 119 -13.74 -0.18 11.80
N LYS A 120 -14.80 -0.79 11.26
CA LYS A 120 -15.47 -1.94 11.89
C LYS A 120 -14.80 -3.28 11.54
N ASN A 121 -13.85 -3.26 10.62
CA ASN A 121 -13.10 -4.43 10.20
C ASN A 121 -11.73 -4.43 10.89
N ASP A 122 -11.30 -5.56 11.42
CA ASP A 122 -9.99 -5.73 12.09
C ASP A 122 -8.80 -5.33 11.21
N LEU A 123 -8.96 -5.44 9.90
CA LEU A 123 -7.97 -5.01 8.92
C LEU A 123 -8.04 -3.50 8.60
N GLY A 124 -9.03 -2.78 9.14
CA GLY A 124 -9.28 -1.36 8.81
C GLY A 124 -9.76 -1.10 7.38
N TRP A 125 -9.94 -2.15 6.55
CA TRP A 125 -10.32 -2.05 5.15
C TRP A 125 -11.37 -3.09 4.77
N SER A 126 -12.24 -2.72 3.83
CA SER A 126 -13.15 -3.63 3.15
C SER A 126 -12.94 -3.55 1.64
N ALA A 127 -13.25 -4.63 0.93
CA ALA A 127 -13.13 -4.70 -0.52
C ALA A 127 -14.47 -5.03 -1.17
N ILE A 128 -14.74 -4.41 -2.30
CA ILE A 128 -15.78 -4.82 -3.25
C ILE A 128 -15.07 -5.43 -4.44
N ARG A 129 -15.41 -6.68 -4.79
CA ARG A 129 -14.85 -7.38 -5.95
C ARG A 129 -15.94 -7.64 -6.97
N LEU A 130 -15.78 -7.10 -8.18
CA LEU A 130 -16.68 -7.30 -9.31
C LEU A 130 -15.94 -8.06 -10.43
N GLN A 131 -16.33 -9.31 -10.64
CA GLN A 131 -15.75 -10.14 -11.71
C GLN A 131 -16.51 -9.97 -13.04
N LYS A 132 -17.75 -9.49 -12.97
CA LYS A 132 -18.62 -9.24 -14.13
C LYS A 132 -19.36 -7.92 -13.94
N ILE A 133 -19.61 -7.23 -15.05
CA ILE A 133 -20.47 -6.05 -15.10
C ILE A 133 -21.55 -6.34 -16.16
N GLY A 134 -22.82 -6.30 -15.75
CA GLY A 134 -23.94 -6.64 -16.64
C GLY A 134 -23.87 -8.05 -17.23
N GLY A 135 -23.28 -9.02 -16.49
CA GLY A 135 -23.07 -10.39 -16.97
C GLY A 135 -21.78 -10.61 -17.78
N ILE A 136 -21.12 -9.55 -18.23
CA ILE A 136 -19.89 -9.60 -19.03
C ILE A 136 -18.67 -9.70 -18.10
N PRO A 137 -17.77 -10.68 -18.29
CA PRO A 137 -16.54 -10.78 -17.50
C PRO A 137 -15.67 -9.52 -17.63
N MET A 138 -15.00 -9.15 -16.54
CA MET A 138 -14.03 -8.05 -16.57
C MET A 138 -12.87 -8.39 -17.51
N PRO A 139 -12.53 -7.52 -18.48
CA PRO A 139 -11.46 -7.79 -19.44
C PRO A 139 -10.05 -7.55 -18.89
N PHE A 140 -9.93 -6.91 -17.72
CA PHE A 140 -8.64 -6.57 -17.11
C PHE A 140 -8.67 -6.66 -15.60
N HIS A 141 -7.47 -6.59 -15.00
CA HIS A 141 -7.31 -6.43 -13.57
C HIS A 141 -7.33 -4.94 -13.22
N VAL A 142 -8.26 -4.53 -12.39
CA VAL A 142 -8.35 -3.15 -11.88
C VAL A 142 -8.38 -3.18 -10.36
N LEU A 143 -7.46 -2.47 -9.73
CA LEU A 143 -7.43 -2.29 -8.29
C LEU A 143 -7.38 -0.81 -7.96
N ILE A 144 -8.29 -0.39 -7.09
CA ILE A 144 -8.39 1.00 -6.62
C ILE A 144 -8.51 1.01 -5.10
N PHE A 145 -7.57 1.65 -4.42
CA PHE A 145 -7.72 2.02 -3.03
C PHE A 145 -8.28 3.44 -2.92
N VAL A 146 -9.49 3.56 -2.39
CA VAL A 146 -10.11 4.86 -2.12
C VAL A 146 -9.44 5.46 -0.89
N THR A 147 -8.46 6.31 -1.11
CA THR A 147 -7.69 6.97 -0.06
C THR A 147 -7.83 8.49 -0.15
N PRO A 148 -7.70 9.21 0.96
CA PRO A 148 -7.68 10.67 0.94
C PRO A 148 -6.63 11.24 -0.01
N PHE A 149 -5.50 10.54 -0.18
CA PHE A 149 -4.43 10.94 -1.09
C PHE A 149 -4.93 11.13 -2.53
N TYR A 150 -5.72 10.19 -3.07
CA TYR A 150 -6.28 10.34 -4.42
C TYR A 150 -7.38 11.38 -4.47
N ILE A 151 -8.24 11.40 -3.45
CA ILE A 151 -9.37 12.30 -3.41
C ILE A 151 -8.91 13.77 -3.49
N PHE A 152 -7.97 14.18 -2.65
CA PHE A 152 -7.53 15.57 -2.69
C PHE A 152 -6.62 15.91 -3.89
N ASN A 153 -5.92 14.93 -4.46
CA ASN A 153 -5.18 15.17 -5.70
C ASN A 153 -6.08 15.37 -6.92
N ILE A 154 -7.31 14.85 -6.91
CA ILE A 154 -8.33 15.19 -7.91
C ILE A 154 -8.63 16.71 -7.85
N PHE A 155 -8.77 17.29 -6.66
CA PHE A 155 -8.94 18.73 -6.51
C PHE A 155 -7.76 19.54 -7.01
N PHE A 156 -6.53 19.02 -6.87
CA PHE A 156 -5.34 19.64 -7.46
C PHE A 156 -5.43 19.67 -8.99
N ILE A 157 -5.84 18.59 -9.62
CA ILE A 157 -6.09 18.54 -11.07
C ILE A 157 -7.20 19.51 -11.47
N LEU A 158 -8.31 19.53 -10.74
CA LEU A 158 -9.43 20.47 -10.98
C LEU A 158 -9.00 21.92 -10.89
N LEU A 159 -8.01 22.26 -10.06
CA LEU A 159 -7.46 23.61 -9.98
C LEU A 159 -6.76 24.00 -11.30
N PHE A 160 -6.01 23.11 -11.93
CA PHE A 160 -5.43 23.35 -13.26
C PHE A 160 -6.51 23.53 -14.33
N VAL A 161 -7.54 22.68 -14.30
CA VAL A 161 -8.68 22.82 -15.22
C VAL A 161 -9.36 24.18 -15.03
N ALA A 162 -9.61 24.61 -13.79
CA ALA A 162 -10.21 25.89 -13.46
C ALA A 162 -9.40 27.09 -14.01
N ILE A 163 -8.08 27.01 -13.93
CA ILE A 163 -7.17 28.02 -14.51
C ILE A 163 -7.31 28.07 -16.04
N ILE A 164 -7.31 26.91 -16.69
CA ILE A 164 -7.44 26.81 -18.16
C ILE A 164 -8.77 27.39 -18.64
N ILE A 165 -9.87 27.04 -18.00
CA ILE A 165 -11.22 27.55 -18.37
C ILE A 165 -11.55 28.91 -17.77
N LYS A 166 -10.60 29.53 -17.03
CA LYS A 166 -10.73 30.84 -16.38
C LYS A 166 -11.94 30.95 -15.43
N SER A 167 -12.29 29.86 -14.74
CA SER A 167 -13.41 29.82 -13.79
C SER A 167 -12.92 30.07 -12.35
N SER A 168 -13.16 31.27 -11.82
CA SER A 168 -12.79 31.61 -10.44
C SER A 168 -13.57 30.80 -9.41
N ALA A 169 -14.85 30.51 -9.64
CA ALA A 169 -15.67 29.69 -8.76
C ALA A 169 -15.12 28.27 -8.63
N LEU A 170 -14.79 27.62 -9.75
CA LEU A 170 -14.19 26.29 -9.74
C LEU A 170 -12.81 26.31 -9.09
N ALA A 171 -12.01 27.34 -9.30
CA ALA A 171 -10.69 27.49 -8.68
C ALA A 171 -10.78 27.56 -7.15
N ILE A 172 -11.75 28.33 -6.62
CA ILE A 172 -11.98 28.44 -5.16
C ILE A 172 -12.36 27.07 -4.58
N VAL A 173 -13.33 26.37 -5.20
CA VAL A 173 -13.77 25.04 -4.74
C VAL A 173 -12.62 24.05 -4.79
N ALA A 174 -11.87 24.04 -5.89
CA ALA A 174 -10.74 23.14 -6.09
C ALA A 174 -9.62 23.40 -5.07
N LEU A 175 -9.29 24.67 -4.82
CA LEU A 175 -8.30 25.05 -3.82
C LEU A 175 -8.74 24.65 -2.40
N ALA A 176 -9.98 24.93 -2.04
CA ALA A 176 -10.54 24.55 -0.74
C ALA A 176 -10.53 23.02 -0.53
N GLY A 177 -10.94 22.26 -1.54
CA GLY A 177 -10.91 20.80 -1.51
C GLY A 177 -9.50 20.25 -1.38
N TRP A 178 -8.54 20.79 -2.11
CA TRP A 178 -7.13 20.40 -2.04
C TRP A 178 -6.51 20.71 -0.67
N LEU A 179 -6.73 21.91 -0.14
CA LEU A 179 -6.25 22.30 1.20
C LEU A 179 -6.86 21.43 2.31
N SER A 180 -8.17 21.18 2.24
CA SER A 180 -8.86 20.30 3.20
C SER A 180 -8.31 18.88 3.16
N GLY A 181 -8.07 18.35 1.97
CA GLY A 181 -7.46 17.05 1.78
C GLY A 181 -6.01 16.98 2.30
N TRP A 182 -5.23 18.05 2.10
CA TRP A 182 -3.89 18.17 2.64
C TRP A 182 -3.87 18.23 4.17
N LEU A 183 -4.79 18.96 4.78
CA LEU A 183 -4.97 19.00 6.24
C LEU A 183 -5.36 17.62 6.78
N TYR A 184 -6.27 16.91 6.11
CA TYR A 184 -6.66 15.56 6.49
C TYR A 184 -5.52 14.55 6.35
N PHE A 185 -4.74 14.61 5.26
CA PHE A 185 -3.54 13.81 5.08
C PHE A 185 -2.51 14.09 6.17
N SER A 186 -2.31 15.37 6.53
CA SER A 186 -1.42 15.79 7.61
C SER A 186 -1.90 15.26 8.97
N TRP A 187 -3.21 15.37 9.23
CA TRP A 187 -3.83 14.88 10.46
C TRP A 187 -3.66 13.37 10.64
N ILE A 188 -3.98 12.57 9.61
CA ILE A 188 -3.77 11.12 9.64
C ILE A 188 -2.30 10.80 9.92
N ASN A 189 -1.38 11.38 9.17
CA ASN A 189 0.04 11.12 9.36
C ASN A 189 0.55 11.57 10.74
N HIS A 190 -0.07 12.59 11.33
CA HIS A 190 0.24 13.05 12.68
C HIS A 190 -0.17 12.03 13.74
N PHE A 191 -1.39 11.53 13.69
CA PHE A 191 -1.90 10.56 14.65
C PHE A 191 -1.24 9.17 14.50
N MET A 192 -0.90 8.79 13.29
CA MET A 192 -0.36 7.47 12.97
C MET A 192 1.16 7.35 13.15
N ASN A 193 1.90 8.47 13.32
CA ASN A 193 3.35 8.46 13.51
C ASN A 193 3.77 8.88 14.92
N VAL A 194 3.66 7.95 15.85
CA VAL A 194 4.13 8.12 17.25
C VAL A 194 5.65 8.38 17.36
N PHE A 195 6.42 8.14 16.29
CA PHE A 195 7.88 8.13 16.32
C PHE A 195 8.54 9.40 15.76
N VAL A 196 7.79 10.30 15.13
CA VAL A 196 8.35 11.56 14.63
C VAL A 196 8.11 12.65 15.67
N LYS A 197 9.18 13.25 16.20
CA LYS A 197 9.07 14.38 17.10
C LYS A 197 8.27 15.51 16.45
N ARG A 198 7.39 16.14 17.23
CA ARG A 198 6.50 17.24 16.81
C ARG A 198 7.27 18.56 16.77
N ASP A 199 8.25 18.66 15.87
CA ASP A 199 9.03 19.88 15.64
C ASP A 199 8.90 20.34 14.16
N ALA A 200 9.60 21.38 13.77
CA ALA A 200 9.57 21.90 12.40
C ALA A 200 9.92 20.84 11.32
N ARG A 201 10.62 19.77 11.69
CA ARG A 201 10.95 18.65 10.79
C ARG A 201 9.74 17.83 10.41
N TRP A 202 8.63 17.93 11.16
CA TRP A 202 7.36 17.30 10.82
C TRP A 202 6.84 17.71 9.43
N PHE A 203 6.92 18.99 9.09
CA PHE A 203 6.49 19.48 7.79
C PHE A 203 7.34 18.91 6.65
N ILE A 204 8.66 18.86 6.83
CA ILE A 204 9.58 18.22 5.87
C ILE A 204 9.25 16.73 5.70
N TYR A 205 8.95 16.04 6.80
CA TYR A 205 8.53 14.64 6.76
C TYR A 205 7.26 14.46 5.92
N LEU A 206 6.25 15.31 6.08
CA LEU A 206 5.01 15.24 5.31
C LEU A 206 5.25 15.46 3.81
N LEU A 207 6.08 16.42 3.45
CA LEU A 207 6.46 16.69 2.05
C LEU A 207 7.17 15.47 1.43
N ILE A 208 8.15 14.93 2.14
CA ILE A 208 8.87 13.72 1.70
C ILE A 208 7.88 12.55 1.55
N ARG A 209 7.01 12.34 2.52
CA ARG A 209 6.00 11.27 2.47
C ARG A 209 5.06 11.41 1.29
N TYR A 210 4.60 12.63 1.03
CA TYR A 210 3.76 12.94 -0.12
C TYR A 210 4.48 12.64 -1.44
N LEU A 211 5.72 13.10 -1.59
CA LEU A 211 6.55 12.82 -2.75
C LEU A 211 6.77 11.31 -2.96
N LEU A 212 7.08 10.59 -1.90
CA LEU A 212 7.29 9.15 -1.96
C LEU A 212 6.02 8.38 -2.37
N ASN A 213 4.84 8.83 -1.95
CA ASN A 213 3.58 8.25 -2.42
C ASN A 213 3.42 8.43 -3.95
N TRP A 214 3.75 9.61 -4.49
CA TRP A 214 3.74 9.83 -5.94
C TRP A 214 4.74 8.95 -6.69
N VAL A 215 5.95 8.81 -6.14
CA VAL A 215 6.98 7.91 -6.71
C VAL A 215 6.49 6.47 -6.74
N TYR A 216 5.83 6.03 -5.68
CA TYR A 216 5.22 4.69 -5.61
C TYR A 216 4.12 4.53 -6.67
N VAL A 217 3.17 5.48 -6.74
CA VAL A 217 2.07 5.46 -7.72
C VAL A 217 2.60 5.44 -9.14
N LEU A 218 3.63 6.23 -9.44
CA LEU A 218 4.28 6.22 -10.76
C LEU A 218 4.89 4.85 -11.07
N GLY A 219 5.59 4.23 -10.13
CA GLY A 219 6.12 2.88 -10.29
C GLY A 219 5.03 1.85 -10.57
N ALA A 220 3.93 1.91 -9.81
CA ALA A 220 2.79 1.02 -9.97
C ALA A 220 2.07 1.22 -11.32
N PHE A 221 1.88 2.47 -11.73
CA PHE A 221 1.26 2.81 -13.00
C PHE A 221 2.08 2.31 -14.19
N VAL A 222 3.38 2.61 -14.20
CA VAL A 222 4.29 2.18 -15.29
C VAL A 222 4.37 0.65 -15.37
N ALA A 223 4.48 -0.04 -14.24
CA ALA A 223 4.52 -1.49 -14.21
C ALA A 223 3.16 -2.11 -14.60
N GLY A 224 2.07 -1.53 -14.10
CA GLY A 224 0.72 -1.97 -14.40
C GLY A 224 0.39 -1.89 -15.89
N LEU A 225 0.72 -0.77 -16.55
CA LEU A 225 0.52 -0.62 -18.01
C LEU A 225 1.22 -1.71 -18.82
N LYS A 226 2.45 -2.08 -18.43
CA LYS A 226 3.23 -3.12 -19.14
C LYS A 226 2.59 -4.51 -19.09
N ILE A 227 1.76 -4.78 -18.09
CA ILE A 227 1.18 -6.10 -17.86
C ILE A 227 -0.36 -6.11 -17.95
N GLY A 228 -0.98 -5.00 -18.38
CA GLY A 228 -2.43 -4.88 -18.52
C GLY A 228 -3.17 -4.86 -17.19
N VAL A 229 -2.61 -4.15 -16.20
CA VAL A 229 -3.20 -3.96 -14.86
C VAL A 229 -3.36 -2.48 -14.59
N VAL A 230 -4.55 -2.07 -14.18
CA VAL A 230 -4.79 -0.74 -13.62
C VAL A 230 -4.68 -0.84 -12.11
N TYR A 231 -3.71 -0.16 -11.52
CA TYR A 231 -3.39 -0.29 -10.11
C TYR A 231 -3.21 1.09 -9.45
N PHE A 232 -4.16 1.47 -8.61
CA PHE A 232 -4.15 2.70 -7.84
C PHE A 232 -4.15 2.39 -6.34
N ASP A 233 -2.98 2.39 -5.77
CA ASP A 233 -2.73 2.26 -4.33
C ASP A 233 -1.65 3.27 -3.91
N ILE A 234 -1.52 3.49 -2.63
CA ILE A 234 -0.39 4.20 -2.03
C ILE A 234 0.33 3.26 -1.09
N THR A 235 1.59 3.58 -0.78
CA THR A 235 2.26 2.81 0.27
C THR A 235 1.46 2.96 1.56
N ARG A 236 0.70 1.94 1.84
CA ARG A 236 0.12 1.79 3.15
C ARG A 236 1.27 1.50 4.11
N LYS A 237 1.54 2.42 5.03
CA LYS A 237 2.01 1.91 6.29
C LYS A 237 0.88 0.99 6.74
N HIS A 238 1.18 -0.25 7.03
CA HIS A 238 0.29 -1.06 7.83
C HIS A 238 0.16 -0.33 9.16
N GLU A 239 -0.84 0.50 9.22
CA GLU A 239 -1.22 1.36 10.30
C GLU A 239 -2.07 0.49 11.18
N THR A 240 -1.38 -0.33 11.92
CA THR A 240 -1.92 -1.05 13.05
C THR A 240 -1.23 -0.54 14.30
#